data_8751474f362ea8db06c6a9977315c2dd
#
_entry.id   8751474f362ea8db06c6a9977315c2dd
#
_cell.length_a   1.000
_cell.length_b   1.000
_cell.length_c   1.000
_cell.angle_alpha   90.00
_cell.angle_beta   90.00
_cell.angle_gamma   90.00
#
_symmetry.space_group_name_H-M   'P 1'
#
loop_
_entity.id
_entity.type
_entity.pdbx_description
1 polymer ?
#
loop_
_entity_poly.entity_id
_entity_poly.type
_entity_poly.pdbx_seq_one_letter_code
_entity_poly.pdbx_strand_id
1 'polypeptide(L)'
;MSAPENRGVAGGNPFEAARPSYARVRPAYPAAAVAAIVRAAGLDVRGSRVGGAGPTAGGGAVCPAARGNAGAPAPAAPADRPARGLAADIGAGTGKMSALLAGEGLDVRAVEPSAAMRAQARPHPLITQVAATAEDTGLGTASCDLVVYAQSWHWVDPAAAGAEAVRILKPGAPLVIVFNQMDVTAQWVHRLCRIMRSGDVHRADRPPRPAGFAPPVLERFWWEDRMAPEQILELGTTRSSYLRADAARRRAMQDNLRWYLYEHLGHRADQEITIPYSTLVWTTRAPAARVHSGNGSAPEVP
;
A
#
# COMPACT_ATOMS: atom_id res chain seq x y z
N MET A 1 -9.68 -1.63 -30.40
CA MET A 1 -8.58 -0.81 -29.81
C MET A 1 -7.98 -1.67 -28.71
N SER A 2 -6.80 -2.22 -28.96
CA SER A 2 -6.09 -3.18 -28.11
C SER A 2 -5.76 -2.56 -26.75
N ALA A 3 -5.91 -3.35 -25.69
CA ALA A 3 -5.46 -3.01 -24.35
C ALA A 3 -3.96 -2.70 -24.37
N PRO A 4 -3.46 -1.75 -23.54
CA PRO A 4 -2.03 -1.57 -23.39
C PRO A 4 -1.45 -2.84 -22.78
N GLU A 5 -0.65 -3.56 -23.57
CA GLU A 5 0.15 -4.68 -23.11
C GLU A 5 1.02 -4.21 -21.94
N ASN A 6 0.89 -4.92 -20.84
CA ASN A 6 1.79 -4.81 -19.70
C ASN A 6 3.18 -5.30 -20.16
N ARG A 7 4.00 -4.37 -20.66
CA ARG A 7 5.38 -4.68 -21.08
C ARG A 7 6.19 -4.89 -19.80
N GLY A 8 6.42 -6.14 -19.48
CA GLY A 8 7.43 -6.54 -18.52
C GLY A 8 8.69 -5.69 -18.71
N VAL A 9 9.23 -5.17 -17.61
CA VAL A 9 10.26 -4.14 -17.58
C VAL A 9 11.54 -4.64 -18.23
N ALA A 10 11.66 -4.44 -19.54
CA ALA A 10 12.95 -4.51 -20.26
C ALA A 10 13.74 -3.23 -19.93
N GLY A 11 14.33 -3.18 -18.75
CA GLY A 11 15.16 -2.08 -18.25
C GLY A 11 14.96 -2.00 -16.75
N GLY A 12 16.02 -2.19 -15.96
CA GLY A 12 16.03 -2.34 -14.51
C GLY A 12 15.07 -1.44 -13.73
N ASN A 13 14.80 -1.78 -12.51
CA ASN A 13 13.89 -1.06 -11.62
C ASN A 13 14.33 0.43 -11.51
N PRO A 14 13.52 1.41 -11.99
CA PRO A 14 13.91 2.82 -12.00
C PRO A 14 14.10 3.39 -10.58
N PHE A 15 13.64 2.68 -9.56
CA PHE A 15 13.71 3.10 -8.16
C PHE A 15 14.97 2.63 -7.43
N GLU A 16 15.86 1.85 -8.06
CA GLU A 16 17.15 1.52 -7.45
C GLU A 16 18.04 2.75 -7.22
N ALA A 17 17.82 3.82 -8.00
CA ALA A 17 18.48 5.12 -7.84
C ALA A 17 17.61 6.15 -7.10
N ALA A 18 16.56 5.72 -6.38
CA ALA A 18 15.66 6.64 -5.69
C ALA A 18 16.39 7.45 -4.62
N ARG A 19 16.27 8.78 -4.73
CA ARG A 19 16.90 9.74 -3.80
C ARG A 19 16.11 9.82 -2.48
N PRO A 20 16.72 10.25 -1.36
CA PRO A 20 16.03 10.47 -0.08
C PRO A 20 14.81 11.40 -0.16
N SER A 21 14.80 12.33 -1.11
CA SER A 21 13.68 13.22 -1.39
C SER A 21 12.41 12.48 -1.82
N TYR A 22 12.52 11.25 -2.36
CA TYR A 22 11.37 10.46 -2.80
C TYR A 22 10.33 10.27 -1.68
N ALA A 23 10.77 9.85 -0.51
CA ALA A 23 9.88 9.64 0.64
C ALA A 23 9.21 10.95 1.12
N ARG A 24 9.92 12.08 0.99
CA ARG A 24 9.46 13.37 1.50
C ARG A 24 8.31 13.96 0.66
N VAL A 25 8.45 13.97 -0.66
CA VAL A 25 7.54 14.71 -1.55
C VAL A 25 6.40 13.88 -2.14
N ARG A 26 6.46 12.55 -2.04
CA ARG A 26 5.33 11.73 -2.47
C ARG A 26 4.16 11.90 -1.50
N PRO A 27 2.92 12.07 -2.02
CA PRO A 27 1.75 12.29 -1.18
C PRO A 27 1.53 11.14 -0.18
N ALA A 28 0.99 11.45 0.98
CA ALA A 28 0.48 10.46 1.93
C ALA A 28 -0.88 9.91 1.45
N TYR A 29 -1.52 9.09 2.29
CA TYR A 29 -2.87 8.60 2.05
C TYR A 29 -3.81 9.27 3.06
N PRO A 30 -5.03 9.69 2.66
CA PRO A 30 -5.97 10.27 3.59
C PRO A 30 -6.42 9.24 4.64
N ALA A 31 -6.59 9.68 5.88
CA ALA A 31 -6.98 8.81 7.00
C ALA A 31 -8.25 7.99 6.71
N ALA A 32 -9.22 8.59 6.00
CA ALA A 32 -10.45 7.90 5.61
C ALA A 32 -10.20 6.69 4.68
N ALA A 33 -9.22 6.81 3.76
CA ALA A 33 -8.83 5.68 2.89
C ALA A 33 -8.14 4.57 3.70
N VAL A 34 -7.24 4.93 4.63
CA VAL A 34 -6.57 3.97 5.52
C VAL A 34 -7.60 3.25 6.39
N ALA A 35 -8.55 3.98 6.98
CA ALA A 35 -9.65 3.40 7.75
C ALA A 35 -10.51 2.44 6.92
N ALA A 36 -10.78 2.75 5.65
CA ALA A 36 -11.49 1.86 4.74
C ALA A 36 -10.73 0.55 4.48
N ILE A 37 -9.40 0.64 4.29
CA ILE A 37 -8.52 -0.52 4.10
C ILE A 37 -8.58 -1.44 5.34
N VAL A 38 -8.44 -0.86 6.53
CA VAL A 38 -8.46 -1.63 7.80
C VAL A 38 -9.83 -2.25 8.05
N ARG A 39 -10.93 -1.51 7.81
CA ARG A 39 -12.31 -2.06 7.89
C ARG A 39 -12.54 -3.21 6.93
N ALA A 40 -11.99 -3.16 5.71
CA ALA A 40 -12.13 -4.25 4.75
C ALA A 40 -11.57 -5.58 5.30
N ALA A 41 -10.54 -5.51 6.15
CA ALA A 41 -9.96 -6.67 6.82
C ALA A 41 -10.80 -7.17 8.02
N GLY A 42 -11.92 -6.52 8.36
CA GLY A 42 -12.72 -6.85 9.54
C GLY A 42 -11.99 -6.52 10.84
N LEU A 43 -11.08 -5.55 10.79
CA LEU A 43 -10.31 -5.07 11.93
C LEU A 43 -10.88 -3.73 12.38
N ASP A 44 -10.88 -3.47 13.67
CA ASP A 44 -11.17 -2.12 14.15
C ASP A 44 -9.95 -1.19 13.93
N VAL A 45 -10.18 0.12 14.10
CA VAL A 45 -9.18 1.18 13.86
C VAL A 45 -7.96 1.07 14.80
N ARG A 46 -7.82 0.01 15.57
CA ARG A 46 -6.67 -0.29 16.43
C ARG A 46 -6.12 -1.71 16.21
N GLY A 47 -6.49 -2.36 15.10
CA GLY A 47 -5.93 -3.65 14.69
C GLY A 47 -6.43 -4.86 15.48
N SER A 48 -7.40 -4.68 16.36
CA SER A 48 -8.08 -5.79 17.03
C SER A 48 -9.21 -6.34 16.17
N ARG A 49 -9.37 -7.67 16.14
CA ARG A 49 -10.52 -8.27 15.44
C ARG A 49 -11.82 -7.84 16.11
N VAL A 50 -12.82 -7.44 15.35
CA VAL A 50 -14.18 -7.26 15.84
C VAL A 50 -14.71 -8.64 16.23
N GLY A 51 -14.51 -8.98 17.51
CA GLY A 51 -15.05 -10.22 18.10
C GLY A 51 -16.55 -10.11 18.30
N GLY A 52 -17.28 -11.11 17.87
CA GLY A 52 -18.68 -11.28 18.26
C GLY A 52 -18.78 -11.31 19.79
N ALA A 53 -19.56 -10.39 20.36
CA ALA A 53 -19.73 -10.23 21.80
C ALA A 53 -20.46 -11.41 22.41
N GLY A 54 -19.81 -12.05 23.40
CA GLY A 54 -20.50 -12.81 24.44
C GLY A 54 -20.14 -12.17 25.78
N PRO A 55 -21.11 -11.97 26.70
CA PRO A 55 -20.88 -11.27 27.94
C PRO A 55 -20.34 -12.19 29.02
N THR A 56 -19.27 -11.84 29.73
CA THR A 56 -18.99 -12.38 31.06
C THR A 56 -18.46 -11.29 31.97
N ALA A 57 -19.07 -11.29 33.13
CA ALA A 57 -18.90 -10.38 34.24
C ALA A 57 -17.64 -10.66 35.09
N GLY A 58 -17.09 -9.59 35.67
CA GLY A 58 -16.76 -9.47 37.07
C GLY A 58 -15.49 -10.14 37.63
N GLY A 59 -14.71 -9.32 38.36
CA GLY A 59 -13.87 -9.82 39.45
C GLY A 59 -12.51 -9.13 39.56
N GLY A 60 -12.41 -8.11 40.41
CA GLY A 60 -11.14 -7.52 40.80
C GLY A 60 -10.39 -8.35 41.82
N ALA A 61 -9.08 -8.18 41.90
CA ALA A 61 -8.31 -8.29 43.14
C ALA A 61 -6.84 -7.83 42.97
N VAL A 62 -6.43 -7.11 43.89
CA VAL A 62 -5.28 -6.44 44.45
C VAL A 62 -3.94 -7.19 44.34
N CYS A 63 -2.84 -6.37 44.15
CA CYS A 63 -1.43 -6.73 44.32
C CYS A 63 -1.08 -7.17 45.74
N PRO A 64 0.05 -7.89 45.95
CA PRO A 64 1.22 -7.20 46.50
C PRO A 64 2.59 -7.59 45.88
N ALA A 65 3.57 -6.73 46.20
CA ALA A 65 4.97 -6.77 45.80
C ALA A 65 5.82 -7.75 46.62
N ALA A 66 6.91 -8.28 46.03
CA ALA A 66 8.27 -8.33 46.62
C ALA A 66 9.30 -9.11 45.77
N ARG A 67 10.40 -8.42 45.47
CA ARG A 67 11.84 -8.74 45.43
C ARG A 67 12.35 -10.16 45.12
N GLY A 68 13.31 -10.21 44.17
CA GLY A 68 14.25 -11.30 44.00
C GLY A 68 15.02 -11.21 42.69
N ASN A 69 16.31 -10.85 42.81
CA ASN A 69 17.27 -10.68 41.72
C ASN A 69 17.84 -12.03 41.29
N ALA A 70 17.74 -12.40 40.02
CA ALA A 70 18.65 -13.39 39.38
C ALA A 70 18.42 -13.40 37.87
N GLY A 71 19.52 -13.32 37.11
CA GLY A 71 19.79 -13.60 35.70
C GLY A 71 18.61 -13.55 34.74
N ALA A 72 18.50 -12.46 33.93
CA ALA A 72 17.44 -12.32 32.97
C ALA A 72 17.68 -13.21 31.74
N PRO A 73 16.78 -14.16 31.39
CA PRO A 73 16.61 -14.63 30.04
C PRO A 73 15.96 -13.51 29.22
N ALA A 74 16.24 -13.48 27.91
CA ALA A 74 15.65 -12.54 26.99
C ALA A 74 14.12 -12.41 27.18
N PRO A 75 13.52 -11.21 27.10
CA PRO A 75 12.11 -11.05 27.40
C PRO A 75 11.26 -11.90 26.43
N ALA A 76 10.62 -12.92 26.99
CA ALA A 76 9.54 -13.61 26.34
C ALA A 76 8.45 -12.56 25.98
N ALA A 77 7.98 -12.56 24.74
CA ALA A 77 6.89 -11.71 24.32
C ALA A 77 5.71 -11.87 25.30
N PRO A 78 5.06 -10.79 25.76
CA PRO A 78 3.96 -10.88 26.70
C PRO A 78 2.83 -11.72 26.09
N ALA A 79 2.47 -12.81 26.74
CA ALA A 79 1.52 -13.82 26.30
C ALA A 79 0.05 -13.35 26.28
N ASP A 80 -0.22 -12.06 26.45
CA ASP A 80 -1.58 -11.52 26.68
C ASP A 80 -1.91 -10.30 25.80
N ARG A 81 -1.29 -10.19 24.61
CA ARG A 81 -1.74 -9.23 23.62
C ARG A 81 -2.76 -9.91 22.70
N PRO A 82 -3.94 -9.29 22.48
CA PRO A 82 -4.87 -9.80 21.46
C PRO A 82 -4.11 -9.93 20.13
N ALA A 83 -4.34 -11.06 19.44
CA ALA A 83 -3.65 -11.35 18.19
C ALA A 83 -3.92 -10.20 17.19
N ARG A 84 -2.85 -9.45 16.88
CA ARG A 84 -2.91 -8.38 15.88
C ARG A 84 -3.10 -8.99 14.52
N GLY A 85 -3.88 -8.30 13.65
CA GLY A 85 -3.99 -8.67 12.26
C GLY A 85 -2.64 -8.52 11.56
N LEU A 86 -2.30 -9.46 10.68
CA LEU A 86 -1.10 -9.41 9.84
C LEU A 86 -1.44 -8.84 8.46
N ALA A 87 -0.84 -7.72 8.10
CA ALA A 87 -0.93 -7.13 6.77
C ALA A 87 0.37 -7.36 5.98
N ALA A 88 0.24 -7.63 4.69
CA ALA A 88 1.35 -7.55 3.74
C ALA A 88 1.17 -6.31 2.85
N ASP A 89 2.14 -5.40 2.88
CA ASP A 89 2.24 -4.23 2.00
C ASP A 89 3.21 -4.59 0.86
N ILE A 90 2.67 -4.82 -0.34
CA ILE A 90 3.41 -5.37 -1.48
C ILE A 90 3.86 -4.24 -2.41
N GLY A 91 5.18 -4.19 -2.66
CA GLY A 91 5.82 -3.04 -3.28
C GLY A 91 5.83 -1.85 -2.34
N ALA A 92 6.19 -2.09 -1.08
CA ALA A 92 6.09 -1.14 0.02
C ALA A 92 6.91 0.14 -0.20
N GLY A 93 7.92 0.10 -1.06
CA GLY A 93 8.79 1.23 -1.37
C GLY A 93 9.49 1.75 -0.12
N THR A 94 9.27 3.01 0.20
CA THR A 94 9.81 3.65 1.41
C THR A 94 8.96 3.43 2.67
N GLY A 95 7.96 2.53 2.61
CA GLY A 95 7.15 2.12 3.76
C GLY A 95 6.05 3.09 4.18
N LYS A 96 5.57 3.98 3.30
CA LYS A 96 4.51 4.94 3.67
C LYS A 96 3.20 4.27 4.07
N MET A 97 2.72 3.29 3.29
CA MET A 97 1.51 2.54 3.62
C MET A 97 1.77 1.61 4.81
N SER A 98 2.93 0.97 4.85
CA SER A 98 3.33 0.14 5.99
C SER A 98 3.27 0.90 7.31
N ALA A 99 3.76 2.14 7.36
CA ALA A 99 3.73 2.98 8.55
C ALA A 99 2.29 3.34 8.98
N LEU A 100 1.40 3.60 8.01
CA LEU A 100 -0.01 3.89 8.29
C LEU A 100 -0.73 2.66 8.85
N LEU A 101 -0.53 1.49 8.25
CA LEU A 101 -1.11 0.23 8.73
C LEU A 101 -0.59 -0.14 10.13
N ALA A 102 0.71 0.06 10.37
CA ALA A 102 1.31 -0.14 11.68
C ALA A 102 0.78 0.86 12.72
N GLY A 103 0.50 2.10 12.32
CA GLY A 103 -0.16 3.11 13.15
C GLY A 103 -1.58 2.72 13.59
N GLU A 104 -2.28 1.92 12.77
CA GLU A 104 -3.57 1.31 13.12
C GLU A 104 -3.42 0.02 13.96
N GLY A 105 -2.19 -0.35 14.33
CA GLY A 105 -1.92 -1.48 15.23
C GLY A 105 -1.70 -2.83 14.54
N LEU A 106 -1.59 -2.88 13.23
CA LEU A 106 -1.32 -4.10 12.47
C LEU A 106 0.16 -4.48 12.54
N ASP A 107 0.44 -5.77 12.60
CA ASP A 107 1.76 -6.28 12.24
C ASP A 107 1.89 -6.25 10.70
N VAL A 108 2.99 -5.68 10.18
CA VAL A 108 3.15 -5.45 8.75
C VAL A 108 4.38 -6.17 8.21
N ARG A 109 4.20 -6.90 7.10
CA ARG A 109 5.28 -7.37 6.23
C ARG A 109 5.40 -6.42 5.06
N ALA A 110 6.44 -5.58 5.09
CA ALA A 110 6.74 -4.62 4.03
C ALA A 110 7.59 -5.32 2.96
N VAL A 111 6.96 -5.81 1.90
CA VAL A 111 7.61 -6.55 0.81
C VAL A 111 8.07 -5.56 -0.26
N GLU A 112 9.38 -5.45 -0.47
CA GLU A 112 9.98 -4.52 -1.44
C GLU A 112 11.29 -5.10 -1.98
N PRO A 113 11.44 -5.29 -3.31
CA PRO A 113 12.68 -5.84 -3.88
C PRO A 113 13.85 -4.85 -3.86
N SER A 114 13.60 -3.53 -3.98
CA SER A 114 14.67 -2.52 -4.05
C SER A 114 15.33 -2.27 -2.69
N ALA A 115 16.62 -2.58 -2.56
CA ALA A 115 17.39 -2.28 -1.36
C ALA A 115 17.46 -0.76 -1.08
N ALA A 116 17.56 0.07 -2.13
CA ALA A 116 17.61 1.53 -2.00
C ALA A 116 16.29 2.12 -1.47
N MET A 117 15.15 1.49 -1.80
CA MET A 117 13.85 1.90 -1.27
C MET A 117 13.71 1.44 0.18
N ARG A 118 14.05 0.18 0.50
CA ARG A 118 13.99 -0.32 1.88
C ARG A 118 14.87 0.47 2.84
N ALA A 119 16.05 0.91 2.39
CA ALA A 119 16.96 1.71 3.21
C ALA A 119 16.40 3.09 3.61
N GLN A 120 15.38 3.58 2.91
CA GLN A 120 14.69 4.85 3.23
C GLN A 120 13.49 4.66 4.16
N ALA A 121 13.08 3.42 4.42
CA ALA A 121 11.97 3.15 5.31
C ALA A 121 12.38 3.39 6.77
N ARG A 122 11.50 4.06 7.52
CA ARG A 122 11.74 4.31 8.95
C ARG A 122 11.52 3.03 9.74
N PRO A 123 12.42 2.68 10.67
CA PRO A 123 12.20 1.56 11.57
C PRO A 123 10.91 1.73 12.39
N HIS A 124 10.17 0.65 12.55
CA HIS A 124 8.96 0.61 13.37
C HIS A 124 8.79 -0.79 13.98
N PRO A 125 8.41 -0.93 15.26
CA PRO A 125 8.38 -2.24 15.96
C PRO A 125 7.37 -3.24 15.37
N LEU A 126 6.37 -2.75 14.63
CA LEU A 126 5.35 -3.59 13.98
C LEU A 126 5.64 -3.84 12.49
N ILE A 127 6.73 -3.32 11.94
CA ILE A 127 7.07 -3.47 10.53
C ILE A 127 8.29 -4.37 10.39
N THR A 128 8.13 -5.47 9.67
CA THR A 128 9.24 -6.33 9.24
C THR A 128 9.43 -6.13 7.73
N GLN A 129 10.62 -5.71 7.32
CA GLN A 129 10.97 -5.60 5.91
C GLN A 129 11.29 -6.97 5.33
N VAL A 130 10.78 -7.23 4.12
CA VAL A 130 10.99 -8.46 3.35
C VAL A 130 11.57 -8.10 1.99
N ALA A 131 12.76 -8.61 1.69
CA ALA A 131 13.43 -8.40 0.40
C ALA A 131 12.93 -9.43 -0.62
N ALA A 132 11.78 -9.18 -1.21
CA ALA A 132 11.11 -10.10 -2.13
C ALA A 132 10.29 -9.34 -3.18
N THR A 133 9.83 -10.05 -4.22
CA THR A 133 8.94 -9.50 -5.25
C THR A 133 7.46 -9.74 -4.89
N ALA A 134 6.57 -9.17 -5.69
CA ALA A 134 5.13 -9.36 -5.54
C ALA A 134 4.66 -10.75 -5.97
N GLU A 135 5.41 -11.37 -6.86
CA GLU A 135 5.13 -12.68 -7.47
C GLU A 135 5.64 -13.85 -6.60
N ASP A 136 6.63 -13.57 -5.73
CA ASP A 136 7.20 -14.51 -4.76
C ASP A 136 7.62 -13.75 -3.50
N THR A 137 6.70 -13.68 -2.54
CA THR A 137 6.87 -12.88 -1.31
C THR A 137 7.65 -13.62 -0.23
N GLY A 138 7.78 -14.95 -0.33
CA GLY A 138 8.32 -15.80 0.73
C GLY A 138 7.45 -15.88 2.00
N LEU A 139 6.25 -15.29 2.00
CA LEU A 139 5.34 -15.33 3.16
C LEU A 139 4.61 -16.68 3.24
N GLY A 140 4.19 -17.06 4.44
CA GLY A 140 3.46 -18.31 4.66
C GLY A 140 2.10 -18.35 3.98
N THR A 141 1.66 -19.54 3.54
CA THR A 141 0.32 -19.76 3.00
C THR A 141 -0.74 -19.43 4.04
N ALA A 142 -1.83 -18.75 3.63
CA ALA A 142 -2.95 -18.35 4.47
C ALA A 142 -2.53 -17.65 5.79
N SER A 143 -1.46 -16.85 5.73
CA SER A 143 -0.90 -16.17 6.91
C SER A 143 -1.43 -14.76 7.10
N CYS A 144 -1.81 -14.06 6.00
CA CYS A 144 -2.17 -12.64 6.03
C CYS A 144 -3.68 -12.41 6.18
N ASP A 145 -4.03 -11.47 7.05
CA ASP A 145 -5.40 -10.97 7.21
C ASP A 145 -5.74 -9.88 6.18
N LEU A 146 -4.71 -9.29 5.55
CA LEU A 146 -4.83 -8.21 4.57
C LEU A 146 -3.61 -8.23 3.64
N VAL A 147 -3.84 -8.04 2.34
CA VAL A 147 -2.78 -7.73 1.36
C VAL A 147 -3.11 -6.38 0.73
N VAL A 148 -2.12 -5.48 0.69
CA VAL A 148 -2.25 -4.14 0.09
C VAL A 148 -1.20 -3.94 -0.99
N TYR A 149 -1.63 -3.43 -2.14
CA TYR A 149 -0.77 -2.90 -3.20
C TYR A 149 -0.98 -1.39 -3.26
N ALA A 150 -0.13 -0.61 -2.60
CA ALA A 150 -0.24 0.83 -2.56
C ALA A 150 0.68 1.48 -3.60
N GLN A 151 0.14 1.95 -4.72
CA GLN A 151 0.89 2.51 -5.87
C GLN A 151 1.85 1.51 -6.52
N SER A 152 1.65 0.21 -6.36
CA SER A 152 2.58 -0.83 -6.83
C SER A 152 1.99 -1.77 -7.88
N TRP A 153 0.66 -1.94 -7.94
CA TRP A 153 0.01 -2.92 -8.83
C TRP A 153 0.36 -2.79 -10.33
N HIS A 154 0.66 -1.60 -10.80
CA HIS A 154 1.03 -1.38 -12.21
C HIS A 154 2.47 -1.80 -12.57
N TRP A 155 3.23 -2.30 -11.59
CA TRP A 155 4.60 -2.80 -11.77
C TRP A 155 4.72 -4.32 -11.79
N VAL A 156 3.65 -5.03 -11.38
CA VAL A 156 3.67 -6.48 -11.19
C VAL A 156 3.04 -7.22 -12.37
N ASP A 157 3.33 -8.51 -12.50
CA ASP A 157 2.55 -9.40 -13.34
C ASP A 157 1.21 -9.71 -12.64
N PRO A 158 0.06 -9.30 -13.20
CA PRO A 158 -1.22 -9.47 -12.52
C PRO A 158 -1.63 -10.93 -12.30
N ALA A 159 -1.13 -11.85 -13.14
CA ALA A 159 -1.42 -13.28 -13.01
C ALA A 159 -0.61 -13.89 -11.86
N ALA A 160 0.70 -13.69 -11.87
CA ALA A 160 1.60 -14.24 -10.86
C ALA A 160 1.38 -13.58 -9.49
N ALA A 161 1.31 -12.24 -9.43
CA ALA A 161 1.04 -11.50 -8.19
C ALA A 161 -0.36 -11.79 -7.62
N GLY A 162 -1.36 -12.02 -8.49
CA GLY A 162 -2.70 -12.45 -8.06
C GLY A 162 -2.68 -13.84 -7.43
N ALA A 163 -1.99 -14.80 -8.05
CA ALA A 163 -1.84 -16.15 -7.51
C ALA A 163 -1.10 -16.16 -6.16
N GLU A 164 -0.04 -15.37 -6.04
CA GLU A 164 0.70 -15.22 -4.79
C GLU A 164 -0.15 -14.58 -3.69
N ALA A 165 -0.92 -13.53 -4.03
CA ALA A 165 -1.85 -12.90 -3.09
C ALA A 165 -2.93 -13.88 -2.59
N VAL A 166 -3.48 -14.74 -3.47
CA VAL A 166 -4.41 -15.81 -3.06
C VAL A 166 -3.72 -16.79 -2.11
N ARG A 167 -2.47 -17.15 -2.36
CA ARG A 167 -1.71 -18.11 -1.54
C ARG A 167 -1.47 -17.59 -0.13
N ILE A 168 -1.05 -16.32 0.01
CA ILE A 168 -0.69 -15.76 1.32
C ILE A 168 -1.89 -15.26 2.13
N LEU A 169 -3.00 -14.90 1.49
CA LEU A 169 -4.21 -14.45 2.17
C LEU A 169 -4.92 -15.62 2.86
N LYS A 170 -5.45 -15.37 4.03
CA LYS A 170 -6.44 -16.26 4.66
C LYS A 170 -7.70 -16.34 3.78
N PRO A 171 -8.43 -17.45 3.80
CA PRO A 171 -9.69 -17.57 3.07
C PRO A 171 -10.65 -16.43 3.39
N GLY A 172 -11.19 -15.76 2.37
CA GLY A 172 -12.10 -14.62 2.52
C GLY A 172 -11.44 -13.31 2.92
N ALA A 173 -10.13 -13.28 3.20
CA ALA A 173 -9.41 -12.06 3.55
C ALA A 173 -9.27 -11.11 2.34
N PRO A 174 -9.21 -9.79 2.54
CA PRO A 174 -9.20 -8.82 1.48
C PRO A 174 -7.82 -8.63 0.82
N LEU A 175 -7.85 -8.47 -0.50
CA LEU A 175 -6.84 -7.83 -1.31
C LEU A 175 -7.29 -6.40 -1.60
N VAL A 176 -6.43 -5.41 -1.34
CA VAL A 176 -6.70 -4.00 -1.58
C VAL A 176 -5.65 -3.40 -2.51
N ILE A 177 -6.10 -2.73 -3.57
CA ILE A 177 -5.22 -2.01 -4.50
C ILE A 177 -5.54 -0.52 -4.39
N VAL A 178 -4.51 0.29 -4.08
CA VAL A 178 -4.68 1.70 -3.78
C VAL A 178 -3.89 2.56 -4.75
N PHE A 179 -4.56 3.58 -5.31
CA PHE A 179 -3.93 4.58 -6.15
C PHE A 179 -4.27 5.99 -5.69
N ASN A 180 -3.25 6.78 -5.39
CA ASN A 180 -3.36 8.23 -5.28
C ASN A 180 -3.12 8.86 -6.65
N GLN A 181 -3.99 9.72 -7.06
CA GLN A 181 -3.81 10.51 -8.29
C GLN A 181 -4.30 11.94 -8.09
N MET A 182 -3.65 12.87 -8.76
CA MET A 182 -4.12 14.25 -8.82
C MET A 182 -5.47 14.29 -9.55
N ASP A 183 -6.35 15.19 -9.12
CA ASP A 183 -7.63 15.40 -9.79
C ASP A 183 -7.44 16.19 -11.09
N VAL A 184 -7.40 15.47 -12.19
CA VAL A 184 -7.22 16.05 -13.53
C VAL A 184 -8.49 16.70 -14.09
N THR A 185 -9.60 16.74 -13.36
CA THR A 185 -10.78 17.54 -13.75
C THR A 185 -10.50 19.03 -13.65
N ALA A 186 -9.59 19.43 -12.74
CA ALA A 186 -9.05 20.78 -12.70
C ALA A 186 -8.04 20.97 -13.86
N GLN A 187 -8.32 21.89 -14.79
CA GLN A 187 -7.52 22.07 -16.00
C GLN A 187 -6.04 22.34 -15.72
N TRP A 188 -5.74 23.14 -14.71
CA TRP A 188 -4.35 23.43 -14.35
C TRP A 188 -3.62 22.19 -13.82
N VAL A 189 -4.30 21.34 -13.06
CA VAL A 189 -3.75 20.06 -12.59
C VAL A 189 -3.54 19.09 -13.74
N HIS A 190 -4.49 19.03 -14.68
CA HIS A 190 -4.34 18.22 -15.89
C HIS A 190 -3.10 18.62 -16.68
N ARG A 191 -2.86 19.94 -16.87
CA ARG A 191 -1.64 20.41 -17.53
C ARG A 191 -0.39 20.10 -16.73
N LEU A 192 -0.41 20.26 -15.40
CA LEU A 192 0.68 19.88 -14.50
C LEU A 192 1.06 18.40 -14.68
N CYS A 193 0.06 17.50 -14.65
CA CYS A 193 0.25 16.07 -14.87
C CYS A 193 0.88 15.77 -16.25
N ARG A 194 0.46 16.47 -17.31
CA ARG A 194 1.03 16.31 -18.65
C ARG A 194 2.50 16.73 -18.69
N ILE A 195 2.88 17.83 -18.04
CA ILE A 195 4.26 18.29 -17.97
C ILE A 195 5.11 17.24 -17.21
N MET A 196 4.63 16.74 -16.08
CA MET A 196 5.29 15.69 -15.31
C MET A 196 5.30 14.33 -16.02
N ARG A 197 4.58 14.18 -17.14
CA ARG A 197 4.34 12.89 -17.80
C ARG A 197 3.93 11.81 -16.79
N SER A 198 3.07 12.19 -15.85
CA SER A 198 2.48 11.24 -14.93
C SER A 198 1.44 10.44 -15.70
N GLY A 199 1.82 9.23 -16.15
CA GLY A 199 0.96 8.33 -16.91
C GLY A 199 -0.09 7.60 -16.08
N ASP A 200 -0.17 7.92 -14.81
CA ASP A 200 -0.94 7.18 -13.79
C ASP A 200 -2.40 7.65 -13.78
N VAL A 201 -3.06 7.57 -14.89
CA VAL A 201 -4.50 7.79 -14.92
C VAL A 201 -5.19 6.45 -14.66
N HIS A 202 -5.29 6.09 -13.39
CA HIS A 202 -6.11 4.97 -12.97
C HIS A 202 -7.58 5.37 -13.06
N ARG A 203 -8.33 4.68 -13.88
CA ARG A 203 -9.71 5.04 -14.18
C ARG A 203 -10.67 4.20 -13.35
N ALA A 204 -11.70 4.83 -12.80
CA ALA A 204 -12.75 4.14 -12.06
C ALA A 204 -13.51 3.11 -12.91
N ASP A 205 -13.62 3.33 -14.22
CA ASP A 205 -14.24 2.43 -15.18
C ASP A 205 -13.31 1.30 -15.68
N ARG A 206 -12.05 1.26 -15.21
CA ARG A 206 -11.08 0.23 -15.55
C ARG A 206 -10.42 -0.34 -14.28
N PRO A 207 -11.17 -1.16 -13.52
CA PRO A 207 -10.67 -1.75 -12.29
C PRO A 207 -9.46 -2.65 -12.56
N PRO A 208 -8.51 -2.72 -11.61
CA PRO A 208 -7.47 -3.74 -11.63
C PRO A 208 -8.10 -5.13 -11.59
N ARG A 209 -7.48 -6.11 -12.24
CA ARG A 209 -8.00 -7.49 -12.32
C ARG A 209 -6.95 -8.47 -11.82
N PRO A 210 -6.80 -8.65 -10.51
CA PRO A 210 -5.93 -9.67 -9.95
C PRO A 210 -6.48 -11.07 -10.29
N ALA A 211 -5.62 -11.96 -10.76
CA ALA A 211 -6.02 -13.33 -11.07
C ALA A 211 -6.47 -14.07 -9.80
N GLY A 212 -7.53 -14.87 -9.91
CA GLY A 212 -8.06 -15.64 -8.78
C GLY A 212 -9.02 -14.86 -7.88
N PHE A 213 -9.32 -13.60 -8.19
CA PHE A 213 -10.24 -12.76 -7.42
C PHE A 213 -11.49 -12.37 -8.22
N ALA A 214 -12.58 -12.10 -7.51
CA ALA A 214 -13.77 -11.48 -8.10
C ALA A 214 -13.46 -10.01 -8.49
N PRO A 215 -14.29 -9.38 -9.36
CA PRO A 215 -14.13 -7.97 -9.67
C PRO A 215 -14.13 -7.12 -8.38
N PRO A 216 -13.16 -6.20 -8.22
CA PRO A 216 -13.06 -5.41 -7.00
C PRO A 216 -14.12 -4.31 -6.94
N VAL A 217 -14.50 -3.94 -5.71
CA VAL A 217 -15.36 -2.80 -5.41
C VAL A 217 -14.50 -1.57 -5.20
N LEU A 218 -14.94 -0.42 -5.72
CA LEU A 218 -14.24 0.87 -5.59
C LEU A 218 -14.86 1.72 -4.48
N GLU A 219 -14.00 2.20 -3.58
CA GLU A 219 -14.26 3.40 -2.77
C GLU A 219 -13.33 4.52 -3.24
N ARG A 220 -13.82 5.77 -3.30
CA ARG A 220 -13.04 6.94 -3.71
C ARG A 220 -13.06 7.98 -2.61
N PHE A 221 -11.88 8.51 -2.30
CA PHE A 221 -11.68 9.54 -1.29
C PHE A 221 -11.07 10.78 -1.94
N TRP A 222 -11.76 11.91 -1.85
CA TRP A 222 -11.26 13.20 -2.31
C TRP A 222 -10.54 13.90 -1.16
N TRP A 223 -9.41 14.53 -1.47
CA TRP A 223 -8.62 15.25 -0.50
C TRP A 223 -7.69 16.24 -1.18
N GLU A 224 -7.03 17.06 -0.40
CA GLU A 224 -6.13 18.10 -0.87
C GLU A 224 -4.75 17.92 -0.27
N ASP A 225 -3.70 18.11 -1.07
CA ASP A 225 -2.32 18.18 -0.63
C ASP A 225 -1.81 19.61 -0.80
N ARG A 226 -1.09 20.12 0.19
CA ARG A 226 -0.52 21.47 0.18
C ARG A 226 0.97 21.39 -0.01
N MET A 227 1.45 22.02 -1.05
CA MET A 227 2.86 21.99 -1.45
C MET A 227 3.34 23.36 -1.89
N ALA A 228 4.55 23.73 -1.48
CA ALA A 228 5.24 24.86 -2.08
C ALA A 228 5.64 24.52 -3.54
N PRO A 229 5.81 25.53 -4.43
CA PRO A 229 6.23 25.29 -5.82
C PRO A 229 7.48 24.42 -5.93
N GLU A 230 8.49 24.62 -5.10
CA GLU A 230 9.72 23.83 -5.12
C GLU A 230 9.49 22.35 -4.76
N GLN A 231 8.52 22.05 -3.87
CA GLN A 231 8.13 20.68 -3.57
C GLN A 231 7.43 20.02 -4.77
N ILE A 232 6.67 20.78 -5.56
CA ILE A 232 6.04 20.29 -6.79
C ILE A 232 7.10 20.00 -7.86
N LEU A 233 8.12 20.86 -7.98
CA LEU A 233 9.27 20.62 -8.86
C LEU A 233 9.99 19.33 -8.45
N GLU A 234 10.25 19.18 -7.16
CA GLU A 234 10.87 17.96 -6.60
C GLU A 234 10.00 16.72 -6.82
N LEU A 235 8.67 16.81 -6.62
CA LEU A 235 7.74 15.73 -6.92
C LEU A 235 7.84 15.26 -8.38
N GLY A 236 8.03 16.18 -9.32
CA GLY A 236 8.29 15.87 -10.73
C GLY A 236 9.49 14.96 -10.91
N THR A 237 10.58 15.16 -10.13
CA THR A 237 11.80 14.35 -10.23
C THR A 237 11.64 12.91 -9.75
N THR A 238 10.59 12.63 -8.97
CA THR A 238 10.29 11.29 -8.43
C THR A 238 9.45 10.42 -9.37
N ARG A 239 8.98 10.97 -10.49
CA ARG A 239 8.15 10.22 -11.45
C ARG A 239 9.01 9.24 -12.26
N SER A 240 8.47 8.07 -12.54
CA SER A 240 9.17 7.04 -13.35
C SER A 240 9.57 7.56 -14.73
N SER A 241 8.75 8.41 -15.34
CA SER A 241 9.05 9.11 -16.61
C SER A 241 10.30 9.98 -16.52
N TYR A 242 10.51 10.69 -15.40
CA TYR A 242 11.70 11.47 -15.15
C TYR A 242 12.93 10.57 -14.89
N LEU A 243 12.77 9.54 -14.06
CA LEU A 243 13.87 8.63 -13.69
C LEU A 243 14.44 7.90 -14.91
N ARG A 244 13.58 7.56 -15.89
CA ARG A 244 13.98 6.91 -17.15
C ARG A 244 14.46 7.88 -18.24
N ALA A 245 14.26 9.18 -18.07
CA ALA A 245 14.62 10.17 -19.07
C ALA A 245 16.14 10.46 -19.08
N ASP A 246 16.66 10.86 -20.25
CA ASP A 246 17.99 11.42 -20.39
C ASP A 246 18.10 12.83 -19.75
N ALA A 247 19.31 13.34 -19.64
CA ALA A 247 19.58 14.61 -18.98
C ALA A 247 18.90 15.81 -19.67
N ALA A 248 18.76 15.79 -20.99
CA ALA A 248 18.12 16.87 -21.74
C ALA A 248 16.61 16.91 -21.47
N ARG A 249 15.96 15.73 -21.49
CA ARG A 249 14.53 15.61 -21.17
C ARG A 249 14.22 15.92 -19.70
N ARG A 250 15.11 15.56 -18.77
CA ARG A 250 14.99 15.94 -17.35
C ARG A 250 15.03 17.44 -17.18
N ARG A 251 15.99 18.13 -17.81
CA ARG A 251 16.06 19.60 -17.79
C ARG A 251 14.80 20.21 -18.37
N ALA A 252 14.41 19.82 -19.58
CA ALA A 252 13.22 20.36 -20.25
C ALA A 252 11.93 20.16 -19.38
N MET A 253 11.78 19.04 -18.69
CA MET A 253 10.66 18.83 -17.77
C MET A 253 10.72 19.83 -16.60
N GLN A 254 11.88 20.02 -15.97
CA GLN A 254 12.04 20.94 -14.84
C GLN A 254 11.85 22.40 -15.26
N ASP A 255 12.37 22.81 -16.41
CA ASP A 255 12.20 24.15 -16.95
C ASP A 255 10.72 24.43 -17.27
N ASN A 256 10.02 23.48 -17.91
CA ASN A 256 8.60 23.59 -18.18
C ASN A 256 7.74 23.64 -16.90
N LEU A 257 8.09 22.86 -15.88
CA LEU A 257 7.39 22.89 -14.58
C LEU A 257 7.60 24.25 -13.90
N ARG A 258 8.84 24.74 -13.89
CA ARG A 258 9.20 26.05 -13.30
C ARG A 258 8.43 27.17 -14.00
N TRP A 259 8.52 27.23 -15.33
CA TRP A 259 7.76 28.20 -16.13
C TRP A 259 6.26 28.11 -15.84
N TYR A 260 5.70 26.89 -15.78
CA TYR A 260 4.28 26.69 -15.56
C TYR A 260 3.81 27.20 -14.20
N LEU A 261 4.56 26.91 -13.15
CA LEU A 261 4.20 27.31 -11.78
C LEU A 261 4.40 28.80 -11.55
N TYR A 262 5.53 29.37 -11.97
CA TYR A 262 5.90 30.74 -11.64
C TYR A 262 5.40 31.77 -12.64
N GLU A 263 5.59 31.49 -13.94
CA GLU A 263 5.30 32.47 -15.00
C GLU A 263 3.84 32.36 -15.47
N HIS A 264 3.37 31.14 -15.72
CA HIS A 264 2.04 30.92 -16.27
C HIS A 264 0.91 30.99 -15.22
N LEU A 265 1.12 30.36 -14.04
CA LEU A 265 0.16 30.37 -12.93
C LEU A 265 0.42 31.53 -11.95
N GLY A 266 1.58 32.18 -12.00
CA GLY A 266 1.92 33.36 -11.19
C GLY A 266 2.12 33.03 -9.71
N HIS A 267 2.49 31.79 -9.34
CA HIS A 267 2.73 31.44 -7.95
C HIS A 267 4.05 32.02 -7.45
N ARG A 268 4.09 32.35 -6.17
CA ARG A 268 5.31 32.82 -5.50
C ARG A 268 5.99 31.65 -4.78
N ALA A 269 7.29 31.75 -4.58
CA ALA A 269 8.09 30.69 -3.95
C ALA A 269 7.67 30.37 -2.50
N ASP A 270 7.14 31.34 -1.79
CA ASP A 270 6.65 31.25 -0.40
C ASP A 270 5.16 30.85 -0.28
N GLN A 271 4.49 30.66 -1.41
CA GLN A 271 3.07 30.33 -1.46
C GLN A 271 2.85 28.83 -1.39
N GLU A 272 1.91 28.38 -0.57
CA GLU A 272 1.38 27.02 -0.64
C GLU A 272 0.33 26.89 -1.74
N ILE A 273 0.46 25.86 -2.55
CA ILE A 273 -0.47 25.49 -3.62
C ILE A 273 -1.27 24.29 -3.15
N THR A 274 -2.58 24.42 -3.15
CA THR A 274 -3.48 23.31 -2.84
C THR A 274 -3.74 22.48 -4.09
N ILE A 275 -3.26 21.24 -4.10
CA ILE A 275 -3.42 20.30 -5.20
C ILE A 275 -4.55 19.32 -4.85
N PRO A 276 -5.64 19.28 -5.63
CA PRO A 276 -6.69 18.30 -5.41
C PRO A 276 -6.24 16.90 -5.83
N TYR A 277 -6.56 15.92 -4.98
CA TYR A 277 -6.26 14.51 -5.17
C TYR A 277 -7.49 13.64 -5.02
N SER A 278 -7.47 12.48 -5.65
CA SER A 278 -8.35 11.38 -5.32
C SER A 278 -7.55 10.13 -5.00
N THR A 279 -7.95 9.42 -3.94
CA THR A 279 -7.46 8.08 -3.61
C THR A 279 -8.51 7.07 -4.04
N LEU A 280 -8.14 6.16 -4.95
CA LEU A 280 -8.96 5.04 -5.36
C LEU A 280 -8.56 3.83 -4.52
N VAL A 281 -9.51 3.24 -3.80
CA VAL A 281 -9.34 2.03 -2.99
C VAL A 281 -10.18 0.93 -3.62
N TRP A 282 -9.53 0.00 -4.28
CA TRP A 282 -10.15 -1.16 -4.89
C TRP A 282 -10.03 -2.36 -3.95
N THR A 283 -11.14 -2.93 -3.54
CA THR A 283 -11.17 -4.06 -2.60
C THR A 283 -11.82 -5.28 -3.25
N THR A 284 -11.14 -6.41 -3.15
CA THR A 284 -11.68 -7.74 -3.47
C THR A 284 -11.30 -8.73 -2.37
N ARG A 285 -11.82 -9.95 -2.41
CA ARG A 285 -11.57 -10.95 -1.38
C ARG A 285 -10.99 -12.23 -1.96
N ALA A 286 -10.09 -12.85 -1.21
CA ALA A 286 -9.59 -14.18 -1.53
C ALA A 286 -10.77 -15.18 -1.56
N PRO A 287 -10.71 -16.21 -2.40
CA PRO A 287 -11.71 -17.27 -2.39
C PRO A 287 -11.91 -17.84 -0.99
N ALA A 288 -13.14 -18.14 -0.64
CA ALA A 288 -13.42 -18.92 0.57
C ALA A 288 -12.78 -20.32 0.44
N ALA A 289 -12.37 -20.92 1.56
CA ALA A 289 -11.87 -22.29 1.54
C ALA A 289 -12.91 -23.18 0.82
N ARG A 290 -12.46 -23.97 -0.15
CA ARG A 290 -13.31 -25.01 -0.73
C ARG A 290 -13.68 -25.95 0.41
N VAL A 291 -14.94 -26.01 0.77
CA VAL A 291 -15.47 -27.12 1.56
C VAL A 291 -15.27 -28.34 0.67
N HIS A 292 -14.30 -29.18 1.01
CA HIS A 292 -14.24 -30.52 0.43
C HIS A 292 -15.54 -31.21 0.90
N SER A 293 -16.56 -31.21 0.05
CA SER A 293 -17.65 -32.18 0.17
C SER A 293 -16.98 -33.54 0.03
N GLY A 294 -16.76 -34.16 1.19
CA GLY A 294 -16.25 -35.52 1.24
C GLY A 294 -17.16 -36.39 0.38
N ASN A 295 -16.58 -36.95 -0.66
CA ASN A 295 -17.21 -37.91 -1.53
C ASN A 295 -17.54 -39.12 -0.63
N GLY A 296 -18.76 -39.20 -0.19
CA GLY A 296 -19.28 -40.36 0.50
C GLY A 296 -19.08 -41.58 -0.38
N SER A 297 -18.28 -42.50 0.10
CA SER A 297 -18.14 -43.83 -0.45
C SER A 297 -19.55 -44.40 -0.67
N ALA A 298 -19.88 -44.72 -1.92
CA ALA A 298 -21.05 -45.51 -2.21
C ALA A 298 -20.92 -46.86 -1.49
N PRO A 299 -21.96 -47.37 -0.81
CA PRO A 299 -21.90 -48.71 -0.27
C PRO A 299 -21.89 -49.72 -1.42
N GLU A 300 -20.88 -50.59 -1.41
CA GLU A 300 -20.90 -51.83 -2.18
C GLU A 300 -22.11 -52.64 -1.70
N VAL A 301 -23.03 -52.94 -2.61
CA VAL A 301 -24.14 -53.89 -2.39
C VAL A 301 -23.64 -55.27 -2.83
N PRO A 302 -23.86 -56.31 -2.02
CA PRO A 302 -23.37 -57.69 -2.22
C PRO A 302 -23.97 -58.37 -3.43
#